data_c2067f37a7c00b81c2e8c246a2595f44
#
_entry.id   c2067f37a7c00b81c2e8c246a2595f44
#
_cell.length_a   1.000
_cell.length_b   1.000
_cell.length_c   1.000
_cell.angle_alpha   90.00
_cell.angle_beta   90.00
_cell.angle_gamma   90.00
#
_symmetry.space_group_name_H-M   'P 1'
#
loop_
_entity.id
_entity.type
_entity.pdbx_description
1 polymer ?
#
loop_
_entity_poly.entity_id
_entity_poly.type
_entity_poly.pdbx_seq_one_letter_code
_entity_poly.pdbx_strand_id
1 'polypeptide(L)'
;IFAGSAGAEEIKLGAAVSTTGKYSTNGAHTTNGYNLAVRRINEMGGVKVGDKTYELSIVYYDDESTPARGAQLAERLISQDGIKLMLGPYSSGLTKAIAPVTEKYGVPMVEANGASRSLFTQGYKYLFAVLSTSEQYLSASIALAAEMAETQGKEPSSVKIAMAFENDSFSQDVRAGVVADAEALGMKIVVDDQLPPELNDMSATLTKVKALKPDVLVVSGHAKGAATAVRQIAEMKVNVPMIAMTHCDSAQIIEKFGKDANY
;
A
#
# COMPACT_ATOMS: atom_id res chain seq x y z
N ILE A 1 27.01 27.51 -39.33
CA ILE A 1 27.26 27.16 -37.91
C ILE A 1 26.09 26.32 -37.51
N PHE A 2 26.21 24.99 -37.56
CA PHE A 2 25.25 24.07 -36.99
C PHE A 2 25.47 24.10 -35.48
N ALA A 3 24.62 24.80 -34.70
CA ALA A 3 24.54 24.57 -33.27
C ALA A 3 23.98 23.15 -33.09
N GLY A 4 24.88 22.21 -32.82
CA GLY A 4 24.49 20.89 -32.37
C GLY A 4 23.66 21.09 -31.08
N SER A 5 22.40 20.71 -31.11
CA SER A 5 21.60 20.53 -29.91
C SER A 5 22.41 19.55 -29.02
N ALA A 6 23.06 20.06 -28.01
CA ALA A 6 23.55 19.22 -26.93
C ALA A 6 22.29 18.59 -26.35
N GLY A 7 22.07 17.31 -26.65
CA GLY A 7 21.01 16.56 -26.01
C GLY A 7 21.14 16.74 -24.51
N ALA A 8 20.05 17.04 -23.83
CA ALA A 8 20.06 17.13 -22.36
C ALA A 8 20.67 15.84 -21.81
N GLU A 9 21.61 15.96 -20.88
CA GLU A 9 22.15 14.79 -20.19
C GLU A 9 21.00 14.14 -19.39
N GLU A 10 21.02 12.82 -19.27
CA GLU A 10 19.90 12.06 -18.72
C GLU A 10 20.30 11.35 -17.40
N ILE A 11 19.42 11.42 -16.40
CA ILE A 11 19.48 10.57 -15.21
C ILE A 11 18.38 9.51 -15.35
N LYS A 12 18.81 8.24 -15.42
CA LYS A 12 17.91 7.09 -15.51
C LYS A 12 17.60 6.56 -14.12
N LEU A 13 16.31 6.50 -13.80
CA LEU A 13 15.77 5.81 -12.65
C LEU A 13 15.36 4.40 -13.06
N GLY A 14 15.38 3.44 -12.14
CA GLY A 14 14.90 2.08 -12.39
C GLY A 14 13.71 1.74 -11.52
N ALA A 15 12.75 0.99 -12.05
CA ALA A 15 11.62 0.51 -11.29
C ALA A 15 11.17 -0.88 -11.78
N ALA A 16 11.07 -1.84 -10.87
CA ALA A 16 10.33 -3.08 -11.09
C ALA A 16 8.95 -2.91 -10.47
N VAL A 17 7.90 -2.84 -11.29
CA VAL A 17 6.53 -2.53 -10.83
C VAL A 17 5.55 -3.50 -11.47
N SER A 18 4.56 -3.96 -10.71
CA SER A 18 3.55 -4.90 -11.16
C SER A 18 2.63 -4.27 -12.20
N THR A 19 2.87 -4.52 -13.48
CA THR A 19 1.94 -4.18 -14.57
C THR A 19 0.98 -5.33 -14.86
N THR A 20 1.33 -6.53 -14.41
CA THR A 20 0.48 -7.73 -14.45
C THR A 20 0.37 -8.38 -13.07
N GLY A 21 -0.49 -9.41 -12.96
CA GLY A 21 -0.72 -10.14 -11.72
C GLY A 21 -1.66 -9.42 -10.74
N LYS A 22 -1.66 -9.89 -9.50
CA LYS A 22 -2.62 -9.47 -8.47
C LYS A 22 -2.53 -7.98 -8.06
N TYR A 23 -1.38 -7.36 -8.27
CA TYR A 23 -1.13 -5.96 -7.93
C TYR A 23 -1.19 -5.01 -9.14
N SER A 24 -1.64 -5.48 -10.31
CA SER A 24 -1.63 -4.68 -11.55
C SER A 24 -2.37 -3.34 -11.42
N THR A 25 -3.50 -3.29 -10.74
CA THR A 25 -4.25 -2.04 -10.49
C THR A 25 -3.39 -1.04 -9.69
N ASN A 26 -2.81 -1.48 -8.60
CA ASN A 26 -1.96 -0.63 -7.74
C ASN A 26 -0.64 -0.27 -8.44
N GLY A 27 -0.07 -1.21 -9.20
CA GLY A 27 1.11 -0.96 -10.02
C GLY A 27 0.88 0.10 -11.09
N ALA A 28 -0.32 0.12 -11.70
CA ALA A 28 -0.70 1.19 -12.64
C ALA A 28 -0.76 2.56 -11.93
N HIS A 29 -1.32 2.65 -10.73
CA HIS A 29 -1.31 3.90 -9.94
C HIS A 29 0.12 4.34 -9.61
N THR A 30 0.98 3.40 -9.19
CA THR A 30 2.40 3.67 -8.92
C THR A 30 3.11 4.22 -10.15
N THR A 31 2.97 3.56 -11.29
CA THR A 31 3.57 3.98 -12.57
C THR A 31 3.06 5.37 -13.00
N ASN A 32 1.76 5.62 -12.87
CA ASN A 32 1.17 6.92 -13.19
C ASN A 32 1.75 8.03 -12.29
N GLY A 33 1.91 7.78 -11.00
CA GLY A 33 2.54 8.73 -10.07
C GLY A 33 3.98 9.03 -10.43
N TYR A 34 4.78 8.02 -10.70
CA TYR A 34 6.18 8.18 -11.10
C TYR A 34 6.31 8.93 -12.44
N ASN A 35 5.51 8.57 -13.44
CA ASN A 35 5.52 9.25 -14.73
C ASN A 35 5.07 10.72 -14.62
N LEU A 36 4.08 11.01 -13.76
CA LEU A 36 3.65 12.39 -13.51
C LEU A 36 4.79 13.20 -12.86
N ALA A 37 5.47 12.65 -11.86
CA ALA A 37 6.58 13.31 -11.18
C ALA A 37 7.73 13.62 -12.16
N VAL A 38 8.16 12.62 -12.94
CA VAL A 38 9.23 12.79 -13.94
C VAL A 38 8.85 13.83 -14.98
N ARG A 39 7.64 13.76 -15.54
CA ARG A 39 7.16 14.76 -16.48
C ARG A 39 7.18 16.18 -15.89
N ARG A 40 6.70 16.36 -14.68
CA ARG A 40 6.68 17.66 -14.01
C ARG A 40 8.07 18.21 -13.75
N ILE A 41 8.99 17.37 -13.32
CA ILE A 41 10.39 17.77 -13.10
C ILE A 41 11.03 18.21 -14.41
N ASN A 42 10.83 17.47 -15.50
CA ASN A 42 11.37 17.79 -16.81
C ASN A 42 10.77 19.07 -17.40
N GLU A 43 9.43 19.27 -17.25
CA GLU A 43 8.74 20.51 -17.63
C GLU A 43 9.26 21.75 -16.87
N MET A 44 9.72 21.57 -15.63
CA MET A 44 10.35 22.64 -14.83
C MET A 44 11.83 22.86 -15.16
N GLY A 45 12.36 22.17 -16.17
CA GLY A 45 13.75 22.32 -16.63
C GLY A 45 14.69 21.22 -16.14
N GLY A 46 14.17 20.12 -15.55
CA GLY A 46 14.96 18.98 -15.11
C GLY A 46 15.62 19.15 -13.76
N VAL A 47 16.61 18.29 -13.48
CA VAL A 47 17.37 18.26 -12.22
C VAL A 47 18.72 18.92 -12.41
N LYS A 48 19.02 19.95 -11.60
CA LYS A 48 20.31 20.64 -11.63
C LYS A 48 21.30 19.93 -10.71
N VAL A 49 22.43 19.52 -11.27
CA VAL A 49 23.56 18.93 -10.53
C VAL A 49 24.82 19.71 -10.86
N GLY A 50 25.30 20.51 -9.93
CA GLY A 50 26.37 21.48 -10.20
C GLY A 50 25.95 22.49 -11.25
N ASP A 51 26.72 22.60 -12.32
CA ASP A 51 26.45 23.52 -13.46
C ASP A 51 25.67 22.86 -14.61
N LYS A 52 25.32 21.57 -14.47
CA LYS A 52 24.62 20.80 -15.48
C LYS A 52 23.16 20.58 -15.12
N THR A 53 22.33 20.45 -16.13
CA THR A 53 20.91 20.10 -16.00
C THR A 53 20.65 18.79 -16.70
N TYR A 54 19.88 17.94 -16.05
CA TYR A 54 19.55 16.59 -16.49
C TYR A 54 18.05 16.41 -16.62
N GLU A 55 17.63 15.75 -17.68
CA GLU A 55 16.28 15.20 -17.77
C GLU A 55 16.21 13.86 -17.04
N LEU A 56 15.05 13.55 -16.46
CA LEU A 56 14.79 12.26 -15.83
C LEU A 56 14.09 11.33 -16.82
N SER A 57 14.43 10.06 -16.77
CA SER A 57 13.66 8.97 -17.37
C SER A 57 13.55 7.78 -16.43
N ILE A 58 12.63 6.84 -16.72
CA ILE A 58 12.46 5.65 -15.92
C ILE A 58 12.52 4.41 -16.81
N VAL A 59 13.35 3.46 -16.42
CA VAL A 59 13.39 2.11 -17.00
C VAL A 59 12.49 1.21 -16.17
N TYR A 60 11.41 0.72 -16.77
CA TYR A 60 10.45 -0.15 -16.13
C TYR A 60 10.61 -1.61 -16.51
N TYR A 61 10.41 -2.49 -15.54
CA TYR A 61 10.18 -3.91 -15.76
C TYR A 61 8.96 -4.39 -14.97
N ASP A 62 8.22 -5.33 -15.55
CA ASP A 62 7.08 -5.98 -14.88
C ASP A 62 7.57 -7.08 -13.94
N ASP A 63 7.31 -6.91 -12.65
CA ASP A 63 7.63 -7.90 -11.63
C ASP A 63 6.56 -9.01 -11.51
N GLU A 64 5.49 -8.94 -12.31
CA GLU A 64 4.39 -9.90 -12.37
C GLU A 64 3.75 -10.16 -11.00
N SER A 65 3.81 -9.17 -10.10
CA SER A 65 3.37 -9.27 -8.69
C SER A 65 4.08 -10.38 -7.90
N THR A 66 5.30 -10.75 -8.32
CA THR A 66 6.07 -11.86 -7.75
C THR A 66 7.36 -11.36 -7.12
N PRO A 67 7.56 -11.52 -5.78
CA PRO A 67 8.75 -11.03 -5.07
C PRO A 67 10.07 -11.49 -5.65
N ALA A 68 10.18 -12.79 -6.02
CA ALA A 68 11.40 -13.33 -6.61
C ALA A 68 11.71 -12.68 -7.98
N ARG A 69 10.69 -12.41 -8.80
CA ARG A 69 10.84 -11.72 -10.07
C ARG A 69 11.30 -10.27 -9.87
N GLY A 70 10.67 -9.56 -8.91
CA GLY A 70 11.08 -8.21 -8.54
C GLY A 70 12.56 -8.13 -8.16
N ALA A 71 13.05 -9.04 -7.31
CA ALA A 71 14.46 -9.11 -6.94
C ALA A 71 15.40 -9.36 -8.14
N GLN A 72 15.04 -10.29 -9.04
CA GLN A 72 15.80 -10.55 -10.26
C GLN A 72 15.87 -9.32 -11.19
N LEU A 73 14.76 -8.59 -11.31
CA LEU A 73 14.68 -7.40 -12.14
C LEU A 73 15.45 -6.22 -11.54
N ALA A 74 15.44 -6.07 -10.23
CA ALA A 74 16.29 -5.10 -9.54
C ALA A 74 17.78 -5.39 -9.76
N GLU A 75 18.20 -6.66 -9.66
CA GLU A 75 19.56 -7.09 -9.99
C GLU A 75 19.92 -6.72 -11.44
N ARG A 76 19.03 -6.97 -12.39
CA ARG A 76 19.21 -6.63 -13.81
C ARG A 76 19.33 -5.12 -14.02
N LEU A 77 18.38 -4.33 -13.50
CA LEU A 77 18.39 -2.88 -13.60
C LEU A 77 19.74 -2.29 -13.15
N ILE A 78 20.28 -2.79 -12.04
CA ILE A 78 21.53 -2.28 -11.47
C ILE A 78 22.76 -2.80 -12.24
N SER A 79 22.83 -4.11 -12.48
CA SER A 79 24.05 -4.74 -12.98
C SER A 79 24.18 -4.71 -14.50
N GLN A 80 23.07 -4.71 -15.24
CA GLN A 80 23.06 -4.75 -16.71
C GLN A 80 22.67 -3.40 -17.32
N ASP A 81 21.64 -2.74 -16.78
CA ASP A 81 21.15 -1.48 -17.32
C ASP A 81 21.86 -0.26 -16.69
N GLY A 82 22.73 -0.49 -15.69
CA GLY A 82 23.57 0.54 -15.09
C GLY A 82 22.82 1.55 -14.20
N ILE A 83 21.63 1.20 -13.73
CA ILE A 83 20.82 2.06 -12.88
C ILE A 83 21.51 2.31 -11.55
N LYS A 84 21.50 3.57 -11.10
CA LYS A 84 22.10 4.04 -9.84
C LYS A 84 21.10 4.59 -8.84
N LEU A 85 19.85 4.77 -9.24
CA LEU A 85 18.76 5.28 -8.42
C LEU A 85 17.51 4.45 -8.70
N MET A 86 16.92 3.87 -7.68
CA MET A 86 15.74 3.02 -7.80
C MET A 86 14.51 3.68 -7.21
N LEU A 87 13.37 3.48 -7.86
CA LEU A 87 12.05 3.73 -7.30
C LEU A 87 11.48 2.40 -6.82
N GLY A 88 10.80 2.41 -5.68
CA GLY A 88 10.27 1.21 -5.06
C GLY A 88 9.09 0.61 -5.83
N PRO A 89 8.82 -0.68 -5.64
CA PRO A 89 7.66 -1.36 -6.20
C PRO A 89 6.39 -1.03 -5.43
N TYR A 90 5.24 -1.49 -5.94
CA TYR A 90 4.06 -1.61 -5.12
C TYR A 90 4.16 -2.87 -4.24
N SER A 91 3.73 -2.71 -2.99
CA SER A 91 3.61 -3.64 -1.87
C SER A 91 4.87 -3.85 -1.04
N SER A 92 4.63 -4.02 0.27
CA SER A 92 5.68 -4.34 1.25
C SER A 92 6.38 -5.65 0.95
N GLY A 93 5.66 -6.65 0.41
CA GLY A 93 6.24 -7.95 0.05
C GLY A 93 7.26 -7.86 -1.08
N LEU A 94 6.98 -7.05 -2.11
CA LEU A 94 7.91 -6.79 -3.22
C LEU A 94 9.10 -5.95 -2.75
N THR A 95 8.85 -4.89 -1.97
CA THR A 95 9.91 -4.06 -1.38
C THR A 95 10.86 -4.90 -0.53
N LYS A 96 10.32 -5.82 0.29
CA LYS A 96 11.12 -6.75 1.11
C LYS A 96 12.06 -7.63 0.29
N ALA A 97 11.67 -8.00 -0.94
CA ALA A 97 12.50 -8.80 -1.82
C ALA A 97 13.54 -7.97 -2.58
N ILE A 98 13.23 -6.72 -2.91
CA ILE A 98 14.11 -5.83 -3.69
C ILE A 98 15.12 -5.10 -2.80
N ALA A 99 14.75 -4.68 -1.60
CA ALA A 99 15.61 -3.92 -0.70
C ALA A 99 16.98 -4.57 -0.42
N PRO A 100 17.10 -5.89 -0.18
CA PRO A 100 18.40 -6.54 -0.05
C PRO A 100 19.29 -6.42 -1.29
N VAL A 101 18.69 -6.36 -2.48
CA VAL A 101 19.42 -6.21 -3.74
C VAL A 101 19.99 -4.80 -3.85
N THR A 102 19.16 -3.78 -3.63
CA THR A 102 19.61 -2.38 -3.65
C THR A 102 20.66 -2.11 -2.56
N GLU A 103 20.49 -2.69 -1.36
CA GLU A 103 21.46 -2.61 -0.27
C GLU A 103 22.81 -3.24 -0.66
N LYS A 104 22.79 -4.44 -1.25
CA LYS A 104 24.00 -5.16 -1.73
C LYS A 104 24.83 -4.30 -2.69
N TYR A 105 24.19 -3.57 -3.58
CA TYR A 105 24.85 -2.73 -4.58
C TYR A 105 25.08 -1.29 -4.13
N GLY A 106 24.63 -0.89 -2.95
CA GLY A 106 24.71 0.49 -2.47
C GLY A 106 23.91 1.47 -3.34
N VAL A 107 22.81 1.02 -3.94
CA VAL A 107 21.94 1.81 -4.80
C VAL A 107 20.74 2.32 -3.98
N PRO A 108 20.58 3.64 -3.83
CA PRO A 108 19.42 4.19 -3.12
C PRO A 108 18.11 3.80 -3.80
N MET A 109 17.14 3.34 -2.98
CA MET A 109 15.76 3.11 -3.39
C MET A 109 14.82 3.98 -2.58
N VAL A 110 14.01 4.78 -3.27
CA VAL A 110 12.95 5.57 -2.65
C VAL A 110 11.63 4.82 -2.77
N GLU A 111 11.05 4.48 -1.64
CA GLU A 111 9.83 3.71 -1.52
C GLU A 111 8.64 4.61 -1.19
N ALA A 112 7.54 4.46 -1.93
CA ALA A 112 6.31 5.23 -1.76
C ALA A 112 5.07 4.34 -1.55
N ASN A 113 5.22 3.01 -1.53
CA ASN A 113 4.12 2.05 -1.47
C ASN A 113 4.34 0.90 -0.47
N GLY A 114 5.58 0.54 -0.18
CA GLY A 114 5.94 -0.49 0.79
C GLY A 114 5.92 0.07 2.21
N ALA A 115 4.77 0.00 2.87
CA ALA A 115 4.51 0.69 4.13
C ALA A 115 4.80 -0.14 5.39
N SER A 116 5.12 -1.44 5.27
CA SER A 116 5.37 -2.26 6.46
C SER A 116 6.55 -1.74 7.27
N ARG A 117 6.33 -1.49 8.57
CA ARG A 117 7.35 -1.03 9.51
C ARG A 117 8.58 -1.93 9.52
N SER A 118 8.38 -3.24 9.35
CA SER A 118 9.45 -4.22 9.34
C SER A 118 10.50 -3.98 8.25
N LEU A 119 10.17 -3.26 7.17
CA LEU A 119 11.11 -2.86 6.12
C LEU A 119 12.18 -1.88 6.65
N PHE A 120 11.80 -1.00 7.57
CA PHE A 120 12.62 0.12 8.05
C PHE A 120 13.34 -0.21 9.38
N THR A 121 13.17 -1.43 9.89
CA THR A 121 13.85 -1.91 11.11
C THR A 121 14.96 -2.92 10.82
N GLN A 122 15.24 -3.21 9.54
CA GLN A 122 16.30 -4.16 9.11
C GLN A 122 17.70 -3.54 9.13
N GLY A 123 17.82 -2.22 9.30
CA GLY A 123 19.11 -1.52 9.28
C GLY A 123 19.63 -1.23 7.87
N TYR A 124 18.78 -1.26 6.85
CA TYR A 124 19.14 -0.84 5.49
C TYR A 124 19.58 0.62 5.46
N LYS A 125 20.65 0.91 4.72
CA LYS A 125 21.21 2.24 4.52
C LYS A 125 20.73 2.91 3.25
N TYR A 126 20.24 2.11 2.31
CA TYR A 126 19.88 2.56 0.96
C TYR A 126 18.37 2.45 0.69
N LEU A 127 17.55 2.14 1.70
CA LEU A 127 16.09 2.18 1.62
C LEU A 127 15.54 3.43 2.32
N PHE A 128 14.83 4.26 1.56
CA PHE A 128 14.21 5.51 2.04
C PHE A 128 12.71 5.48 1.76
N ALA A 129 11.89 5.96 2.69
CA ALA A 129 10.45 6.00 2.52
C ALA A 129 9.91 7.43 2.56
N VAL A 130 8.89 7.71 1.74
CA VAL A 130 8.15 8.98 1.71
C VAL A 130 6.67 8.77 2.07
N LEU A 131 6.42 7.85 3.00
CA LEU A 131 5.08 7.49 3.50
C LEU A 131 5.14 7.16 5.00
N SER A 132 3.99 7.18 5.67
CA SER A 132 3.87 6.66 7.03
C SER A 132 3.88 5.13 7.02
N THR A 133 4.30 4.51 8.10
CA THR A 133 4.27 3.06 8.25
C THR A 133 2.85 2.55 8.52
N SER A 134 2.58 1.33 8.07
CA SER A 134 1.21 0.81 7.93
C SER A 134 0.46 0.60 9.23
N GLU A 135 1.13 0.46 10.36
CA GLU A 135 0.47 0.40 11.68
C GLU A 135 -0.32 1.67 12.01
N GLN A 136 -0.04 2.80 11.32
CA GLN A 136 -0.74 4.07 11.55
C GLN A 136 -1.99 4.25 10.67
N TYR A 137 -2.19 3.39 9.66
CA TYR A 137 -3.16 3.64 8.59
C TYR A 137 -4.61 3.70 9.07
N LEU A 138 -4.97 2.95 10.08
CA LEU A 138 -6.34 2.92 10.61
C LEU A 138 -6.49 3.50 12.02
N SER A 139 -5.45 4.13 12.57
CA SER A 139 -5.50 4.76 13.90
C SER A 139 -6.59 5.82 14.00
N ALA A 140 -6.75 6.67 12.97
CA ALA A 140 -7.83 7.65 12.93
C ALA A 140 -9.22 7.00 12.94
N SER A 141 -9.37 5.80 12.36
CA SER A 141 -10.64 5.07 12.37
C SER A 141 -10.98 4.54 13.76
N ILE A 142 -10.00 4.08 14.52
CA ILE A 142 -10.21 3.60 15.89
C ILE A 142 -10.51 4.79 16.81
N ALA A 143 -9.83 5.92 16.65
CA ALA A 143 -10.14 7.15 17.36
C ALA A 143 -11.57 7.65 17.06
N LEU A 144 -11.99 7.62 15.80
CA LEU A 144 -13.36 7.97 15.40
C LEU A 144 -14.40 7.04 16.05
N ALA A 145 -14.13 5.76 16.16
CA ALA A 145 -15.02 4.81 16.82
C ALA A 145 -15.20 5.14 18.32
N ALA A 146 -14.12 5.60 18.98
CA ALA A 146 -14.20 6.10 20.36
C ALA A 146 -15.10 7.34 20.46
N GLU A 147 -14.88 8.34 19.61
CA GLU A 147 -15.68 9.57 19.56
C GLU A 147 -17.17 9.27 19.28
N MET A 148 -17.45 8.33 18.37
CA MET A 148 -18.84 7.88 18.09
C MET A 148 -19.49 7.24 19.30
N ALA A 149 -18.76 6.49 20.13
CA ALA A 149 -19.29 5.93 21.37
C ALA A 149 -19.58 7.06 22.39
N GLU A 150 -18.64 7.98 22.59
CA GLU A 150 -18.80 9.11 23.52
C GLU A 150 -19.97 10.00 23.14
N THR A 151 -20.19 10.30 21.86
CA THR A 151 -21.35 11.07 21.38
C THR A 151 -22.68 10.38 21.68
N GLN A 152 -22.68 9.05 21.88
CA GLN A 152 -23.84 8.27 22.30
C GLN A 152 -23.92 8.11 23.83
N GLY A 153 -23.05 8.77 24.59
CA GLY A 153 -22.98 8.64 26.05
C GLY A 153 -22.43 7.29 26.53
N LYS A 154 -21.63 6.64 25.70
CA LYS A 154 -20.98 5.36 26.02
C LYS A 154 -19.47 5.54 26.20
N GLU A 155 -18.86 4.70 27.03
CA GLU A 155 -17.41 4.65 27.16
C GLU A 155 -16.77 3.99 25.93
N PRO A 156 -15.58 4.44 25.46
CA PRO A 156 -14.82 3.79 24.40
C PRO A 156 -14.58 2.30 24.63
N SER A 157 -14.41 1.88 25.87
CA SER A 157 -14.24 0.47 26.28
C SER A 157 -15.46 -0.43 26.00
N SER A 158 -16.62 0.14 25.68
CA SER A 158 -17.80 -0.60 25.27
C SER A 158 -17.77 -1.02 23.79
N VAL A 159 -16.90 -0.40 22.96
CA VAL A 159 -16.80 -0.65 21.53
C VAL A 159 -16.27 -2.05 21.25
N LYS A 160 -16.97 -2.76 20.37
CA LYS A 160 -16.56 -4.07 19.85
C LYS A 160 -16.04 -3.95 18.43
N ILE A 161 -14.87 -4.49 18.19
CA ILE A 161 -14.18 -4.47 16.89
C ILE A 161 -14.11 -5.88 16.32
N ALA A 162 -14.54 -6.05 15.07
CA ALA A 162 -14.24 -7.22 14.28
C ALA A 162 -13.17 -6.88 13.23
N MET A 163 -12.24 -7.78 13.00
CA MET A 163 -11.10 -7.56 12.11
C MET A 163 -10.95 -8.71 11.13
N ALA A 164 -10.64 -8.39 9.87
CA ALA A 164 -10.27 -9.32 8.81
C ALA A 164 -9.04 -8.78 8.06
N PHE A 165 -7.94 -9.50 8.14
CA PHE A 165 -6.66 -9.08 7.55
C PHE A 165 -6.09 -10.12 6.60
N GLU A 166 -5.56 -9.68 5.47
CA GLU A 166 -4.73 -10.56 4.63
C GLU A 166 -3.46 -10.96 5.37
N ASN A 167 -3.01 -12.20 5.13
CA ASN A 167 -1.76 -12.72 5.71
C ASN A 167 -0.55 -12.26 4.90
N ASP A 168 -0.28 -10.97 4.91
CA ASP A 168 0.90 -10.34 4.33
C ASP A 168 1.52 -9.32 5.29
N SER A 169 2.75 -8.88 5.02
CA SER A 169 3.48 -8.01 5.94
C SER A 169 2.85 -6.65 6.13
N PHE A 170 2.17 -6.10 5.11
CA PHE A 170 1.46 -4.84 5.20
C PHE A 170 0.25 -4.95 6.13
N SER A 171 -0.64 -5.91 5.87
CA SER A 171 -1.88 -6.08 6.63
C SER A 171 -1.62 -6.52 8.07
N GLN A 172 -0.54 -7.27 8.32
CA GLN A 172 -0.13 -7.64 9.69
C GLN A 172 0.29 -6.42 10.52
N ASP A 173 0.99 -5.46 9.93
CA ASP A 173 1.35 -4.22 10.63
C ASP A 173 0.11 -3.34 10.86
N VAL A 174 -0.80 -3.23 9.87
CA VAL A 174 -2.10 -2.54 10.08
C VAL A 174 -2.84 -3.17 11.25
N ARG A 175 -2.91 -4.51 11.31
CA ARG A 175 -3.52 -5.23 12.43
C ARG A 175 -2.85 -4.88 13.75
N ALA A 176 -1.52 -4.88 13.79
CA ALA A 176 -0.79 -4.56 15.02
C ALA A 176 -1.11 -3.15 15.53
N GLY A 177 -1.24 -2.17 14.63
CA GLY A 177 -1.68 -0.81 14.97
C GLY A 177 -3.09 -0.78 15.54
N VAL A 178 -4.05 -1.43 14.88
CA VAL A 178 -5.44 -1.51 15.35
C VAL A 178 -5.54 -2.18 16.72
N VAL A 179 -4.78 -3.26 16.95
CA VAL A 179 -4.73 -3.93 18.26
C VAL A 179 -4.20 -2.99 19.33
N ALA A 180 -3.07 -2.30 19.08
CA ALA A 180 -2.48 -1.38 20.05
C ALA A 180 -3.43 -0.21 20.38
N ASP A 181 -4.08 0.38 19.38
CA ASP A 181 -5.04 1.47 19.57
C ASP A 181 -6.28 1.00 20.34
N ALA A 182 -6.80 -0.19 20.00
CA ALA A 182 -7.93 -0.80 20.70
C ALA A 182 -7.62 -1.08 22.17
N GLU A 183 -6.43 -1.64 22.46
CA GLU A 183 -5.95 -1.90 23.82
C GLU A 183 -5.81 -0.60 24.63
N ALA A 184 -5.23 0.46 24.03
CA ALA A 184 -5.06 1.76 24.66
C ALA A 184 -6.39 2.41 25.07
N LEU A 185 -7.46 2.14 24.30
CA LEU A 185 -8.83 2.64 24.57
C LEU A 185 -9.73 1.65 25.32
N GLY A 186 -9.20 0.48 25.70
CA GLY A 186 -9.93 -0.57 26.38
C GLY A 186 -11.04 -1.23 25.54
N MET A 187 -11.01 -1.06 24.22
CA MET A 187 -11.98 -1.64 23.29
C MET A 187 -11.84 -3.16 23.19
N LYS A 188 -12.88 -3.85 22.74
CA LYS A 188 -12.92 -5.31 22.69
C LYS A 188 -12.81 -5.81 21.26
N ILE A 189 -11.75 -6.54 20.95
CA ILE A 189 -11.63 -7.28 19.69
C ILE A 189 -12.43 -8.57 19.82
N VAL A 190 -13.53 -8.70 19.08
CA VAL A 190 -14.44 -9.85 19.13
C VAL A 190 -14.28 -10.82 17.97
N VAL A 191 -13.66 -10.38 16.87
CA VAL A 191 -13.22 -11.20 15.74
C VAL A 191 -11.86 -10.71 15.32
N ASP A 192 -10.92 -11.65 15.11
CA ASP A 192 -9.57 -11.39 14.64
C ASP A 192 -9.18 -12.47 13.63
N ASP A 193 -9.65 -12.32 12.41
CA ASP A 193 -9.49 -13.32 11.37
C ASP A 193 -8.35 -12.92 10.41
N GLN A 194 -7.40 -13.83 10.28
CA GLN A 194 -6.35 -13.76 9.30
C GLN A 194 -6.75 -14.54 8.05
N LEU A 195 -6.82 -13.88 6.92
CA LEU A 195 -7.29 -14.45 5.66
C LEU A 195 -6.12 -14.72 4.70
N PRO A 196 -6.27 -15.70 3.79
CA PRO A 196 -5.26 -15.93 2.77
C PRO A 196 -4.98 -14.66 1.95
N PRO A 197 -3.77 -14.53 1.37
CA PRO A 197 -3.48 -13.46 0.43
C PRO A 197 -4.52 -13.38 -0.68
N GLU A 198 -4.85 -12.16 -1.11
CA GLU A 198 -5.89 -11.81 -2.09
C GLU A 198 -7.33 -11.81 -1.55
N LEU A 199 -7.57 -12.18 -0.30
CA LEU A 199 -8.89 -12.08 0.37
C LEU A 199 -10.05 -12.43 -0.58
N ASN A 200 -10.03 -13.68 -1.10
CA ASN A 200 -10.99 -14.11 -2.12
C ASN A 200 -12.38 -14.43 -1.52
N ASP A 201 -12.42 -14.78 -0.23
CA ASP A 201 -13.65 -15.08 0.49
C ASP A 201 -13.51 -14.71 1.96
N MET A 202 -14.48 -13.96 2.48
CA MET A 202 -14.61 -13.61 3.89
C MET A 202 -15.97 -13.99 4.48
N SER A 203 -16.71 -14.87 3.83
CA SER A 203 -18.08 -15.26 4.25
C SER A 203 -18.11 -15.82 5.67
N ALA A 204 -17.11 -16.61 6.06
CA ALA A 204 -17.00 -17.14 7.43
C ALA A 204 -16.83 -16.00 8.45
N THR A 205 -15.95 -15.02 8.18
CA THR A 205 -15.76 -13.83 9.01
C THR A 205 -17.04 -13.01 9.11
N LEU A 206 -17.70 -12.75 7.97
CA LEU A 206 -18.95 -11.98 7.94
C LEU A 206 -20.09 -12.68 8.69
N THR A 207 -20.11 -14.02 8.71
CA THR A 207 -21.04 -14.78 9.54
C THR A 207 -20.81 -14.54 11.04
N LYS A 208 -19.55 -14.51 11.50
CA LYS A 208 -19.20 -14.14 12.88
C LYS A 208 -19.60 -12.69 13.19
N VAL A 209 -19.33 -11.76 12.26
CA VAL A 209 -19.71 -10.35 12.38
C VAL A 209 -21.22 -10.20 12.59
N LYS A 210 -22.04 -10.88 11.80
CA LYS A 210 -23.50 -10.86 11.97
C LYS A 210 -23.96 -11.40 13.33
N ALA A 211 -23.30 -12.44 13.83
CA ALA A 211 -23.65 -13.05 15.11
C ALA A 211 -23.22 -12.19 16.30
N LEU A 212 -22.02 -11.59 16.26
CA LEU A 212 -21.42 -10.85 17.37
C LEU A 212 -21.80 -9.37 17.39
N LYS A 213 -22.31 -8.83 16.27
CA LYS A 213 -22.75 -7.44 16.10
C LYS A 213 -21.71 -6.45 16.64
N PRO A 214 -20.52 -6.37 16.02
CA PRO A 214 -19.52 -5.38 16.39
C PRO A 214 -19.99 -3.98 16.03
N ASP A 215 -19.37 -2.98 16.66
CA ASP A 215 -19.56 -1.57 16.35
C ASP A 215 -18.70 -1.14 15.16
N VAL A 216 -17.57 -1.80 14.97
CA VAL A 216 -16.61 -1.55 13.88
C VAL A 216 -16.21 -2.85 13.21
N LEU A 217 -16.20 -2.86 11.87
CA LEU A 217 -15.55 -3.88 11.05
C LEU A 217 -14.32 -3.27 10.38
N VAL A 218 -13.14 -3.81 10.68
CA VAL A 218 -11.88 -3.41 10.07
C VAL A 218 -11.48 -4.46 9.05
N VAL A 219 -11.16 -4.02 7.82
CA VAL A 219 -10.67 -4.89 6.75
C VAL A 219 -9.37 -4.34 6.20
N SER A 220 -8.31 -5.14 6.19
CA SER A 220 -7.06 -4.79 5.53
C SER A 220 -6.64 -5.85 4.53
N GLY A 221 -6.40 -5.40 3.32
CA GLY A 221 -5.94 -6.14 2.17
C GLY A 221 -5.58 -5.19 1.05
N HIS A 222 -5.36 -5.72 -0.13
CA HIS A 222 -5.08 -4.93 -1.33
C HIS A 222 -6.36 -4.68 -2.14
N ALA A 223 -6.27 -3.96 -3.27
CA ALA A 223 -7.44 -3.53 -4.05
C ALA A 223 -8.42 -4.66 -4.38
N LYS A 224 -7.93 -5.85 -4.74
CA LYS A 224 -8.78 -7.02 -5.02
C LYS A 224 -9.52 -7.51 -3.78
N GLY A 225 -8.84 -7.55 -2.63
CA GLY A 225 -9.44 -7.92 -1.35
C GLY A 225 -10.50 -6.93 -0.89
N ALA A 226 -10.23 -5.62 -1.02
CA ALA A 226 -11.21 -4.58 -0.71
C ALA A 226 -12.48 -4.71 -1.57
N ALA A 227 -12.34 -4.96 -2.88
CA ALA A 227 -13.47 -5.19 -3.77
C ALA A 227 -14.28 -6.44 -3.38
N THR A 228 -13.61 -7.53 -2.96
CA THR A 228 -14.26 -8.73 -2.45
C THR A 228 -15.03 -8.45 -1.17
N ALA A 229 -14.43 -7.69 -0.25
CA ALA A 229 -15.07 -7.33 1.02
C ALA A 229 -16.35 -6.50 0.79
N VAL A 230 -16.28 -5.44 -0.02
CA VAL A 230 -17.46 -4.60 -0.35
C VAL A 230 -18.58 -5.46 -0.94
N ARG A 231 -18.26 -6.30 -1.94
CA ARG A 231 -19.24 -7.18 -2.56
C ARG A 231 -19.89 -8.14 -1.57
N GLN A 232 -19.12 -8.84 -0.75
CA GLN A 232 -19.66 -9.84 0.18
C GLN A 232 -20.39 -9.21 1.36
N ILE A 233 -19.97 -8.05 1.84
CA ILE A 233 -20.70 -7.27 2.85
C ILE A 233 -22.11 -6.95 2.34
N ALA A 234 -22.23 -6.46 1.09
CA ALA A 234 -23.51 -6.15 0.47
C ALA A 234 -24.37 -7.41 0.22
N GLU A 235 -23.80 -8.46 -0.43
CA GLU A 235 -24.49 -9.72 -0.73
C GLU A 235 -25.04 -10.40 0.54
N MET A 236 -24.25 -10.42 1.59
CA MET A 236 -24.65 -11.03 2.88
C MET A 236 -25.49 -10.09 3.76
N LYS A 237 -25.73 -8.84 3.32
CA LYS A 237 -26.46 -7.83 4.08
C LYS A 237 -25.91 -7.67 5.49
N VAL A 238 -24.60 -7.47 5.59
CA VAL A 238 -23.91 -7.23 6.85
C VAL A 238 -24.09 -5.75 7.20
N ASN A 239 -24.71 -5.47 8.34
CA ASN A 239 -24.90 -4.11 8.82
C ASN A 239 -24.03 -3.90 10.06
N VAL A 240 -23.06 -3.01 9.94
CA VAL A 240 -22.14 -2.60 11.01
C VAL A 240 -22.13 -1.07 11.04
N PRO A 241 -22.21 -0.42 12.20
CA PRO A 241 -22.24 1.05 12.31
C PRO A 241 -21.05 1.74 11.63
N MET A 242 -19.89 1.12 11.64
CA MET A 242 -18.67 1.64 10.98
C MET A 242 -17.89 0.53 10.29
N ILE A 243 -17.46 0.79 9.06
CA ILE A 243 -16.54 -0.06 8.32
C ILE A 243 -15.31 0.75 7.97
N ALA A 244 -14.12 0.28 8.37
CA ALA A 244 -12.82 0.87 8.07
C ALA A 244 -12.01 -0.08 7.21
N MET A 245 -11.52 0.41 6.06
CA MET A 245 -10.82 -0.43 5.09
C MET A 245 -9.57 0.24 4.55
N THR A 246 -8.52 -0.55 4.31
CA THR A 246 -7.37 -0.13 3.50
C THR A 246 -7.63 -0.37 2.01
N HIS A 247 -6.95 0.39 1.14
CA HIS A 247 -7.00 0.23 -0.33
C HIS A 247 -8.41 0.27 -0.95
N CYS A 248 -9.32 1.02 -0.35
CA CYS A 248 -10.63 1.24 -0.91
C CYS A 248 -10.52 2.34 -1.99
N ASP A 249 -10.34 1.93 -3.25
CA ASP A 249 -10.46 2.84 -4.40
C ASP A 249 -11.94 3.16 -4.62
N SER A 250 -12.39 4.26 -4.02
CA SER A 250 -13.79 4.63 -4.00
C SER A 250 -14.39 4.82 -5.40
N ALA A 251 -13.62 5.32 -6.38
CA ALA A 251 -14.11 5.51 -7.74
C ALA A 251 -14.43 4.18 -8.42
N GLN A 252 -13.50 3.23 -8.39
CA GLN A 252 -13.72 1.90 -8.99
C GLN A 252 -14.77 1.10 -8.23
N ILE A 253 -14.83 1.22 -6.92
CA ILE A 253 -15.84 0.57 -6.08
C ILE A 253 -17.24 1.11 -6.42
N ILE A 254 -17.41 2.43 -6.50
CA ILE A 254 -18.69 3.06 -6.85
C ILE A 254 -19.11 2.70 -8.27
N GLU A 255 -18.19 2.75 -9.24
CA GLU A 255 -18.46 2.36 -10.63
C GLU A 255 -18.96 0.92 -10.74
N LYS A 256 -18.33 0.00 -10.01
CA LYS A 256 -18.59 -1.43 -10.08
C LYS A 256 -19.82 -1.87 -9.27
N PHE A 257 -20.02 -1.29 -8.10
CA PHE A 257 -21.04 -1.73 -7.14
C PHE A 257 -22.17 -0.71 -6.94
N GLY A 258 -22.04 0.50 -7.49
CA GLY A 258 -23.07 1.53 -7.41
C GLY A 258 -23.50 1.83 -5.97
N LYS A 259 -24.80 1.80 -5.72
CA LYS A 259 -25.38 2.05 -4.38
C LYS A 259 -24.98 1.01 -3.33
N ASP A 260 -24.56 -0.19 -3.73
CA ASP A 260 -24.12 -1.24 -2.80
C ASP A 260 -22.73 -0.91 -2.20
N ALA A 261 -22.05 0.13 -2.69
CA ALA A 261 -20.84 0.69 -2.10
C ALA A 261 -21.10 1.72 -0.97
N ASN A 262 -22.36 2.05 -0.71
CA ASN A 262 -22.76 3.05 0.29
C ASN A 262 -23.13 2.41 1.66
N TYR A 263 -22.29 1.54 2.17
CA TYR A 263 -22.48 0.92 3.47
C TYR A 263 -21.44 1.41 4.47
#